data_df3a4543f19ab0ffc00c50603262f1ef
#
_entry.id   df3a4543f19ab0ffc00c50603262f1ef
#
_cell.length_a   1.000
_cell.length_b   1.000
_cell.length_c   1.000
_cell.angle_alpha   90.00
_cell.angle_beta   90.00
_cell.angle_gamma   90.00
#
_symmetry.space_group_name_H-M   'P 1'
#
loop_
_entity.id
_entity.type
_entity.pdbx_description
1 polymer ?
#
loop_
_entity_poly.entity_id
_entity_poly.type
_entity_poly.pdbx_seq_one_letter_code
_entity_poly.pdbx_strand_id
1 'polypeptide(L)'
;MTPARAVVFDLDGTLLNTLEDLADASNTVLAALGHPIHPAESYKQFVGDGVAALVRRALPAAAQEDFARALEMMREEYETHLHLKTRPYPGIPELLDELAVRAVPMAVLSNKPDKFCQMTMQDFFGDWTWAAVVGESARYPRKPDPAGAKAIADRLGIAPGEFLFVGDSPMDMQCALGAGMTPVGATWGFRERDTLAAAGGKVFIDEPEELLGLL
;
A
#
# COMPACT_ATOMS: atom_id res chain seq x y z
N MET A 1 24.43 10.89 -1.95
CA MET A 1 23.07 10.99 -1.34
C MET A 1 23.28 11.13 0.16
N THR A 2 22.47 11.94 0.83
CA THR A 2 22.44 11.95 2.29
C THR A 2 22.00 10.56 2.76
N PRO A 3 22.64 9.95 3.79
CA PRO A 3 22.19 8.68 4.32
C PRO A 3 20.73 8.77 4.75
N ALA A 4 19.94 7.75 4.43
CA ALA A 4 18.57 7.70 4.87
C ALA A 4 18.49 7.40 6.38
N ARG A 5 17.52 8.00 7.06
CA ARG A 5 17.36 7.93 8.52
C ARG A 5 15.98 7.43 8.95
N ALA A 6 15.04 7.30 8.01
CA ALA A 6 13.69 6.84 8.27
C ALA A 6 13.11 6.17 7.03
N VAL A 7 12.12 5.30 7.23
CA VAL A 7 11.44 4.58 6.15
C VAL A 7 9.94 4.79 6.23
N VAL A 8 9.33 5.10 5.09
CA VAL A 8 7.88 5.04 4.88
C VAL A 8 7.58 3.83 3.99
N PHE A 9 6.66 2.99 4.38
CA PHE A 9 6.20 1.84 3.62
C PHE A 9 4.77 2.05 3.11
N ASP A 10 4.48 1.59 1.90
CA ASP A 10 3.11 1.22 1.56
C ASP A 10 2.73 -0.08 2.27
N LEU A 11 1.45 -0.42 2.27
CA LEU A 11 0.90 -1.58 2.96
C LEU A 11 0.58 -2.72 1.99
N ASP A 12 -0.47 -2.53 1.15
CA ASP A 12 -0.99 -3.56 0.26
C ASP A 12 -0.08 -3.73 -0.97
N GLY A 13 0.57 -4.87 -1.12
CA GLY A 13 1.55 -5.14 -2.18
C GLY A 13 3.00 -4.85 -1.78
N THR A 14 3.23 -4.23 -0.62
CA THR A 14 4.57 -3.91 -0.13
C THR A 14 4.89 -4.66 1.16
N LEU A 15 4.20 -4.39 2.25
CA LEU A 15 4.34 -5.13 3.51
C LEU A 15 3.50 -6.43 3.51
N LEU A 16 2.31 -6.38 2.92
CA LEU A 16 1.34 -7.48 2.90
C LEU A 16 0.93 -7.87 1.49
N ASN A 17 0.87 -9.17 1.25
CA ASN A 17 0.17 -9.72 0.09
C ASN A 17 -1.32 -9.84 0.44
N THR A 18 -2.11 -8.87 0.00
CA THR A 18 -3.55 -8.77 0.24
C THR A 18 -4.38 -9.16 -0.99
N LEU A 19 -3.73 -9.63 -2.06
CA LEU A 19 -4.34 -9.81 -3.37
C LEU A 19 -5.55 -10.76 -3.33
N GLU A 20 -5.40 -11.92 -2.67
CA GLU A 20 -6.44 -12.94 -2.66
C GLU A 20 -7.68 -12.49 -1.87
N ASP A 21 -7.52 -11.86 -0.72
CA ASP A 21 -8.66 -11.35 0.05
C ASP A 21 -9.41 -10.25 -0.70
N LEU A 22 -8.69 -9.35 -1.37
CA LEU A 22 -9.29 -8.30 -2.20
C LEU A 22 -10.01 -8.88 -3.42
N ALA A 23 -9.46 -9.93 -4.03
CA ALA A 23 -10.07 -10.64 -5.15
C ALA A 23 -11.34 -11.37 -4.72
N ASP A 24 -11.28 -12.11 -3.62
CA ASP A 24 -12.43 -12.87 -3.10
C ASP A 24 -13.58 -11.94 -2.72
N ALA A 25 -13.31 -10.89 -1.95
CA ALA A 25 -14.32 -9.89 -1.57
C ALA A 25 -14.97 -9.24 -2.80
N SER A 26 -14.14 -8.81 -3.78
CA SER A 26 -14.64 -8.21 -5.01
C SER A 26 -15.48 -9.19 -5.83
N ASN A 27 -15.04 -10.44 -5.97
CA ASN A 27 -15.74 -11.48 -6.70
C ASN A 27 -17.06 -11.86 -6.01
N THR A 28 -17.12 -11.87 -4.68
CA THR A 28 -18.36 -12.06 -3.91
C THR A 28 -19.38 -10.98 -4.27
N VAL A 29 -18.95 -9.72 -4.31
CA VAL A 29 -19.81 -8.58 -4.69
C VAL A 29 -20.25 -8.68 -6.14
N LEU A 30 -19.34 -8.97 -7.08
CA LEU A 30 -19.69 -9.12 -8.50
C LEU A 30 -20.72 -10.23 -8.71
N ALA A 31 -20.51 -11.39 -8.10
CA ALA A 31 -21.44 -12.53 -8.19
C ALA A 31 -22.82 -12.19 -7.62
N ALA A 32 -22.88 -11.49 -6.47
CA ALA A 32 -24.14 -11.05 -5.86
C ALA A 32 -24.92 -10.04 -6.71
N LEU A 33 -24.22 -9.28 -7.55
CA LEU A 33 -24.81 -8.36 -8.52
C LEU A 33 -25.09 -9.01 -9.89
N GLY A 34 -24.77 -10.31 -10.06
CA GLY A 34 -24.97 -11.03 -11.31
C GLY A 34 -23.94 -10.71 -12.40
N HIS A 35 -22.77 -10.17 -12.02
CA HIS A 35 -21.69 -9.84 -12.94
C HIS A 35 -20.64 -10.98 -13.02
N PRO A 36 -19.88 -11.07 -14.12
CA PRO A 36 -18.76 -11.98 -14.23
C PRO A 36 -17.68 -11.68 -13.17
N ILE A 37 -17.11 -12.75 -12.62
CA ILE A 37 -15.96 -12.66 -11.70
C ILE A 37 -14.64 -12.65 -12.48
N HIS A 38 -13.55 -12.23 -11.81
CA HIS A 38 -12.21 -12.20 -12.40
C HIS A 38 -11.27 -13.18 -11.72
N PRO A 39 -10.26 -13.73 -12.42
CA PRO A 39 -9.13 -14.43 -11.80
C PRO A 39 -8.40 -13.48 -10.80
N ALA A 40 -7.87 -14.05 -9.71
CA ALA A 40 -7.16 -13.26 -8.69
C ALA A 40 -6.01 -12.41 -9.28
N GLU A 41 -5.26 -12.94 -10.25
CA GLU A 41 -4.17 -12.20 -10.91
C GLU A 41 -4.62 -10.90 -11.61
N SER A 42 -5.86 -10.83 -12.09
CA SER A 42 -6.41 -9.61 -12.70
C SER A 42 -6.46 -8.45 -11.70
N TYR A 43 -6.64 -8.78 -10.42
CA TYR A 43 -6.72 -7.79 -9.35
C TYR A 43 -5.41 -7.05 -9.11
N LYS A 44 -4.27 -7.59 -9.52
CA LYS A 44 -3.01 -6.84 -9.55
C LYS A 44 -3.14 -5.52 -10.29
N GLN A 45 -3.96 -5.47 -11.35
CA GLN A 45 -4.21 -4.26 -12.14
C GLN A 45 -5.29 -3.35 -11.52
N PHE A 46 -6.14 -3.88 -10.67
CA PHE A 46 -7.28 -3.14 -10.11
C PHE A 46 -6.93 -2.46 -8.77
N VAL A 47 -6.04 -3.07 -7.98
CA VAL A 47 -5.60 -2.60 -6.64
C VAL A 47 -4.59 -1.45 -6.75
N GLY A 48 -4.40 -0.67 -5.68
CA GLY A 48 -3.38 0.37 -5.52
C GLY A 48 -3.94 1.79 -5.44
N ASP A 49 -5.09 2.06 -6.09
CA ASP A 49 -5.68 3.40 -6.14
C ASP A 49 -6.91 3.56 -5.21
N GLY A 50 -7.01 2.69 -4.18
CA GLY A 50 -8.10 2.65 -3.22
C GLY A 50 -9.33 1.85 -3.70
N VAL A 51 -10.22 1.53 -2.73
CA VAL A 51 -11.36 0.62 -2.94
C VAL A 51 -12.33 1.09 -4.04
N ALA A 52 -12.54 2.38 -4.18
CA ALA A 52 -13.42 2.92 -5.22
C ALA A 52 -12.89 2.67 -6.65
N ALA A 53 -11.58 2.78 -6.83
CA ALA A 53 -10.93 2.49 -8.10
C ALA A 53 -10.97 0.98 -8.41
N LEU A 54 -10.71 0.13 -7.39
CA LEU A 54 -10.82 -1.33 -7.49
C LEU A 54 -12.23 -1.72 -7.98
N VAL A 55 -13.28 -1.28 -7.31
CA VAL A 55 -14.67 -1.60 -7.67
C VAL A 55 -15.00 -1.12 -9.09
N ARG A 56 -14.58 0.09 -9.45
CA ARG A 56 -14.83 0.64 -10.79
C ARG A 56 -14.14 -0.17 -11.89
N ARG A 57 -12.93 -0.68 -11.64
CA ARG A 57 -12.17 -1.50 -12.59
C ARG A 57 -12.69 -2.92 -12.68
N ALA A 58 -13.20 -3.45 -11.58
CA ALA A 58 -13.77 -4.80 -11.53
C ALA A 58 -15.15 -4.89 -12.20
N LEU A 59 -15.96 -3.83 -12.15
CA LEU A 59 -17.27 -3.79 -12.81
C LEU A 59 -17.12 -3.78 -14.34
N PRO A 60 -17.97 -4.53 -15.07
CA PRO A 60 -18.07 -4.40 -16.51
C PRO A 60 -18.37 -2.96 -16.96
N ALA A 61 -17.84 -2.54 -18.09
CA ALA A 61 -18.08 -1.20 -18.63
C ALA A 61 -19.57 -0.87 -18.79
N ALA A 62 -20.40 -1.87 -19.11
CA ALA A 62 -21.84 -1.73 -19.27
C ALA A 62 -22.63 -1.72 -17.95
N ALA A 63 -21.97 -1.93 -16.79
CA ALA A 63 -22.60 -2.07 -15.47
C ALA A 63 -22.10 -0.99 -14.49
N GLN A 64 -21.66 0.15 -14.99
CA GLN A 64 -21.15 1.24 -14.15
C GLN A 64 -22.26 1.95 -13.33
N GLU A 65 -23.51 1.74 -13.64
CA GLU A 65 -24.66 2.16 -12.82
C GLU A 65 -24.71 1.45 -11.47
N ASP A 66 -24.17 0.21 -11.37
CA ASP A 66 -24.11 -0.54 -10.12
C ASP A 66 -22.96 -0.08 -9.19
N PHE A 67 -22.13 0.86 -9.61
CA PHE A 67 -20.92 1.26 -8.88
C PHE A 67 -21.18 1.65 -7.42
N ALA A 68 -22.20 2.47 -7.16
CA ALA A 68 -22.50 2.94 -5.81
C ALA A 68 -22.88 1.76 -4.88
N ARG A 69 -23.73 0.84 -5.38
CA ARG A 69 -24.14 -0.37 -4.67
C ARG A 69 -22.98 -1.33 -4.46
N ALA A 70 -22.20 -1.58 -5.51
CA ALA A 70 -21.01 -2.44 -5.43
C ALA A 70 -19.98 -1.92 -4.43
N LEU A 71 -19.77 -0.59 -4.37
CA LEU A 71 -18.86 0.02 -3.42
C LEU A 71 -19.32 -0.13 -1.96
N GLU A 72 -20.62 0.00 -1.70
CA GLU A 72 -21.20 -0.22 -0.38
C GLU A 72 -21.03 -1.69 0.04
N MET A 73 -21.45 -2.62 -0.81
CA MET A 73 -21.28 -4.07 -0.58
C MET A 73 -19.80 -4.45 -0.37
N MET A 74 -18.88 -3.87 -1.14
CA MET A 74 -17.45 -4.13 -0.98
C MET A 74 -16.92 -3.68 0.39
N ARG A 75 -17.43 -2.58 0.92
CA ARG A 75 -17.06 -2.12 2.27
C ARG A 75 -17.54 -3.07 3.36
N GLU A 76 -18.79 -3.54 3.25
CA GLU A 76 -19.39 -4.50 4.19
C GLU A 76 -18.66 -5.85 4.13
N GLU A 77 -18.41 -6.36 2.91
CA GLU A 77 -17.70 -7.62 2.69
C GLU A 77 -16.29 -7.55 3.26
N TYR A 78 -15.59 -6.44 3.01
CA TYR A 78 -14.24 -6.23 3.50
C TYR A 78 -14.17 -6.13 5.04
N GLU A 79 -15.16 -5.52 5.69
CA GLU A 79 -15.26 -5.50 7.17
C GLU A 79 -15.43 -6.89 7.77
N THR A 80 -16.14 -7.78 7.07
CA THR A 80 -16.53 -9.10 7.58
C THR A 80 -15.44 -10.16 7.35
N HIS A 81 -14.74 -10.08 6.21
CA HIS A 81 -13.80 -11.11 5.76
C HIS A 81 -12.37 -10.58 5.57
N LEU A 82 -11.99 -9.60 6.39
CA LEU A 82 -10.65 -9.03 6.39
C LEU A 82 -9.62 -10.08 6.86
N HIS A 83 -8.48 -10.20 6.16
CA HIS A 83 -7.30 -10.94 6.60
C HIS A 83 -7.39 -12.49 6.64
N LEU A 84 -8.25 -13.11 5.85
CA LEU A 84 -8.35 -14.58 5.82
C LEU A 84 -7.10 -15.22 5.17
N LYS A 85 -6.66 -14.66 4.05
CA LYS A 85 -5.52 -15.16 3.25
C LYS A 85 -4.33 -14.20 3.23
N THR A 86 -4.53 -12.96 3.66
CA THR A 86 -3.47 -11.95 3.76
C THR A 86 -2.32 -12.45 4.61
N ARG A 87 -1.10 -12.23 4.13
CA ARG A 87 0.15 -12.59 4.85
C ARG A 87 1.22 -11.53 4.58
N PRO A 88 2.14 -11.28 5.53
CA PRO A 88 3.35 -10.54 5.24
C PRO A 88 4.13 -11.18 4.09
N TYR A 89 4.75 -10.36 3.25
CA TYR A 89 5.69 -10.90 2.28
C TYR A 89 6.89 -11.54 2.99
N PRO A 90 7.48 -12.61 2.40
CA PRO A 90 8.69 -13.21 2.96
C PRO A 90 9.79 -12.17 3.17
N GLY A 91 10.47 -12.23 4.31
CA GLY A 91 11.55 -11.30 4.68
C GLY A 91 11.09 -9.97 5.28
N ILE A 92 9.79 -9.65 5.27
CA ILE A 92 9.28 -8.40 5.90
C ILE A 92 9.42 -8.42 7.42
N PRO A 93 9.00 -9.48 8.16
CA PRO A 93 9.20 -9.52 9.60
C PRO A 93 10.68 -9.33 10.00
N GLU A 94 11.58 -10.03 9.32
CA GLU A 94 13.02 -9.96 9.56
C GLU A 94 13.59 -8.56 9.28
N LEU A 95 13.12 -7.91 8.21
CA LEU A 95 13.47 -6.52 7.90
C LEU A 95 13.02 -5.57 9.02
N LEU A 96 11.77 -5.72 9.50
CA LEU A 96 11.22 -4.85 10.55
C LEU A 96 11.98 -5.03 11.87
N ASP A 97 12.35 -6.26 12.21
CA ASP A 97 13.20 -6.57 13.38
C ASP A 97 14.55 -5.85 13.28
N GLU A 98 15.20 -5.92 12.13
CA GLU A 98 16.50 -5.28 11.94
C GLU A 98 16.41 -3.75 11.97
N LEU A 99 15.35 -3.17 11.38
CA LEU A 99 15.09 -1.73 11.46
C LEU A 99 14.85 -1.27 12.91
N ALA A 100 14.12 -2.08 13.70
CA ALA A 100 13.89 -1.82 15.11
C ALA A 100 15.19 -1.88 15.92
N VAL A 101 16.06 -2.89 15.68
CA VAL A 101 17.39 -3.00 16.31
C VAL A 101 18.26 -1.79 15.99
N ARG A 102 18.21 -1.29 14.76
CA ARG A 102 18.95 -0.08 14.32
C ARG A 102 18.29 1.22 14.77
N ALA A 103 17.16 1.15 15.45
CA ALA A 103 16.35 2.30 15.86
C ALA A 103 15.99 3.24 14.68
N VAL A 104 15.78 2.67 13.48
CA VAL A 104 15.31 3.42 12.30
C VAL A 104 13.81 3.64 12.43
N PRO A 105 13.32 4.88 12.43
CA PRO A 105 11.89 5.18 12.48
C PRO A 105 11.17 4.63 11.26
N MET A 106 10.09 3.89 11.51
CA MET A 106 9.24 3.28 10.50
C MET A 106 7.87 3.94 10.49
N ALA A 107 7.32 4.19 9.31
CA ALA A 107 5.96 4.69 9.13
C ALA A 107 5.25 3.97 7.99
N VAL A 108 3.92 4.01 7.99
CA VAL A 108 3.08 3.49 6.91
C VAL A 108 2.25 4.61 6.31
N LEU A 109 2.18 4.65 4.97
CA LEU A 109 1.27 5.50 4.21
C LEU A 109 0.56 4.68 3.12
N SER A 110 -0.74 4.48 3.27
CA SER A 110 -1.52 3.61 2.39
C SER A 110 -2.75 4.31 1.78
N ASN A 111 -3.14 3.89 0.57
CA ASN A 111 -4.42 4.26 -0.07
C ASN A 111 -5.63 3.47 0.48
N LYS A 112 -5.39 2.57 1.42
CA LYS A 112 -6.43 1.91 2.20
C LYS A 112 -7.13 2.92 3.11
N PRO A 113 -8.49 2.89 3.25
CA PRO A 113 -9.17 3.74 4.21
C PRO A 113 -8.56 3.62 5.61
N ASP A 114 -8.38 4.74 6.31
CA ASP A 114 -7.61 4.80 7.56
C ASP A 114 -8.08 3.80 8.62
N LYS A 115 -9.39 3.63 8.80
CA LYS A 115 -9.96 2.62 9.71
C LYS A 115 -9.37 1.22 9.44
N PHE A 116 -9.37 0.79 8.18
CA PHE A 116 -8.87 -0.54 7.80
C PHE A 116 -7.35 -0.60 7.82
N CYS A 117 -6.66 0.50 7.51
CA CYS A 117 -5.21 0.58 7.62
C CYS A 117 -4.76 0.35 9.06
N GLN A 118 -5.39 1.04 10.03
CA GLN A 118 -5.09 0.88 11.47
C GLN A 118 -5.35 -0.56 11.95
N MET A 119 -6.52 -1.14 11.58
CA MET A 119 -6.86 -2.52 11.94
C MET A 119 -5.85 -3.51 11.38
N THR A 120 -5.52 -3.39 10.09
CA THR A 120 -4.55 -4.26 9.41
C THR A 120 -3.17 -4.17 10.06
N MET A 121 -2.71 -2.95 10.38
CA MET A 121 -1.43 -2.76 11.05
C MET A 121 -1.41 -3.35 12.45
N GLN A 122 -2.51 -3.25 13.20
CA GLN A 122 -2.62 -3.86 14.53
C GLN A 122 -2.58 -5.39 14.45
N ASP A 123 -3.26 -5.99 13.46
CA ASP A 123 -3.38 -7.45 13.34
C ASP A 123 -2.07 -8.12 12.91
N PHE A 124 -1.32 -7.48 11.99
CA PHE A 124 -0.11 -8.08 11.42
C PHE A 124 1.20 -7.54 11.98
N PHE A 125 1.20 -6.28 12.44
CA PHE A 125 2.42 -5.55 12.78
C PHE A 125 2.33 -4.80 14.11
N GLY A 126 1.42 -5.22 15.00
CA GLY A 126 1.21 -4.62 16.32
C GLY A 126 2.40 -4.79 17.29
N ASP A 127 3.28 -5.74 17.03
CA ASP A 127 4.48 -5.98 17.85
C ASP A 127 5.62 -4.98 17.58
N TRP A 128 5.58 -4.27 16.44
CA TRP A 128 6.58 -3.25 16.10
C TRP A 128 6.12 -1.84 16.44
N THR A 129 7.07 -0.96 16.73
CA THR A 129 6.80 0.45 16.99
C THR A 129 6.76 1.25 15.70
N TRP A 130 5.62 1.85 15.39
CA TRP A 130 5.41 2.70 14.23
C TRP A 130 5.36 4.16 14.62
N ALA A 131 6.21 4.99 14.00
CA ALA A 131 6.22 6.43 14.21
C ALA A 131 4.93 7.09 13.69
N ALA A 132 4.36 6.55 12.62
CA ALA A 132 3.06 6.94 12.09
C ALA A 132 2.44 5.80 11.28
N VAL A 133 1.13 5.64 11.35
CA VAL A 133 0.31 4.83 10.44
C VAL A 133 -0.74 5.75 9.86
N VAL A 134 -0.75 5.91 8.54
CA VAL A 134 -1.60 6.87 7.84
C VAL A 134 -2.32 6.15 6.68
N GLY A 135 -3.63 6.07 6.77
CA GLY A 135 -4.51 5.64 5.69
C GLY A 135 -5.19 6.83 5.00
N GLU A 136 -5.94 6.55 3.92
CA GLU A 136 -6.78 7.55 3.26
C GLU A 136 -7.84 8.10 4.23
N SER A 137 -7.93 9.41 4.29
CA SER A 137 -8.92 10.12 5.10
C SER A 137 -9.17 11.52 4.56
N ALA A 138 -10.16 12.22 5.13
CA ALA A 138 -10.38 13.64 4.79
C ALA A 138 -9.17 14.53 5.09
N ARG A 139 -8.32 14.13 6.05
CA ARG A 139 -7.10 14.85 6.41
C ARG A 139 -5.93 14.52 5.48
N TYR A 140 -5.84 13.28 5.02
CA TYR A 140 -4.75 12.79 4.19
C TYR A 140 -5.33 12.16 2.92
N PRO A 141 -5.29 12.89 1.80
CA PRO A 141 -5.70 12.38 0.51
C PRO A 141 -4.85 11.17 0.08
N ARG A 142 -5.40 10.37 -0.83
CA ARG A 142 -4.69 9.22 -1.40
C ARG A 142 -3.42 9.62 -2.14
N LYS A 143 -2.40 8.78 -2.08
CA LYS A 143 -1.27 8.82 -3.02
C LYS A 143 -1.80 8.86 -4.46
N PRO A 144 -1.26 9.68 -5.37
CA PRO A 144 0.06 10.28 -5.31
C PRO A 144 0.13 11.64 -4.60
N ASP A 145 -0.95 12.12 -3.93
CA ASP A 145 -0.87 13.35 -3.15
C ASP A 145 0.21 13.19 -2.04
N PRO A 146 1.21 14.08 -1.97
CA PRO A 146 2.32 13.95 -1.03
C PRO A 146 1.99 14.43 0.40
N ALA A 147 0.78 14.89 0.67
CA ALA A 147 0.43 15.51 1.96
C ALA A 147 0.66 14.54 3.14
N GLY A 148 0.26 13.27 3.00
CA GLY A 148 0.48 12.24 4.03
C GLY A 148 1.96 12.01 4.30
N ALA A 149 2.79 11.89 3.26
CA ALA A 149 4.23 11.69 3.38
C ALA A 149 4.93 12.90 4.03
N LYS A 150 4.54 14.13 3.64
CA LYS A 150 5.06 15.36 4.24
C LYS A 150 4.68 15.45 5.72
N ALA A 151 3.44 15.12 6.08
CA ALA A 151 3.00 15.13 7.47
C ALA A 151 3.77 14.11 8.34
N ILE A 152 4.15 12.95 7.77
CA ILE A 152 5.02 11.98 8.46
C ILE A 152 6.42 12.59 8.71
N ALA A 153 7.01 13.24 7.71
CA ALA A 153 8.31 13.90 7.84
C ALA A 153 8.29 15.01 8.90
N ASP A 154 7.26 15.86 8.87
CA ASP A 154 7.06 16.93 9.84
C ASP A 154 6.89 16.38 11.26
N ARG A 155 6.11 15.31 11.44
CA ARG A 155 5.90 14.66 12.73
C ARG A 155 7.18 14.12 13.35
N LEU A 156 8.07 13.58 12.50
CA LEU A 156 9.34 13.00 12.93
C LEU A 156 10.46 14.04 13.07
N GLY A 157 10.27 15.25 12.51
CA GLY A 157 11.31 16.27 12.47
C GLY A 157 12.53 15.86 11.65
N ILE A 158 12.33 15.00 10.63
CA ILE A 158 13.36 14.50 9.72
C ILE A 158 13.13 15.13 8.35
N ALA A 159 14.20 15.59 7.70
CA ALA A 159 14.08 16.20 6.38
C ALA A 159 13.61 15.17 5.34
N PRO A 160 12.70 15.52 4.41
CA PRO A 160 12.16 14.55 3.43
C PRO A 160 13.26 13.79 2.65
N GLY A 161 14.35 14.45 2.28
CA GLY A 161 15.47 13.82 1.56
C GLY A 161 16.25 12.75 2.35
N GLU A 162 15.95 12.58 3.65
CA GLU A 162 16.51 11.54 4.52
C GLU A 162 15.52 10.36 4.72
N PHE A 163 14.44 10.31 3.92
CA PHE A 163 13.49 9.18 3.92
C PHE A 163 13.65 8.30 2.68
N LEU A 164 13.56 7.00 2.88
CA LEU A 164 13.20 6.05 1.84
C LEU A 164 11.69 5.85 1.89
N PHE A 165 11.04 5.89 0.72
CA PHE A 165 9.64 5.53 0.58
C PHE A 165 9.55 4.26 -0.26
N VAL A 166 9.21 3.15 0.39
CA VAL A 166 9.12 1.82 -0.22
C VAL A 166 7.69 1.55 -0.65
N GLY A 167 7.50 1.21 -1.91
CA GLY A 167 6.18 0.89 -2.45
C GLY A 167 6.24 0.13 -3.75
N ASP A 168 5.13 -0.50 -4.13
CA ASP A 168 5.02 -1.38 -5.31
C ASP A 168 4.15 -0.79 -6.43
N SER A 169 3.75 0.48 -6.32
CA SER A 169 2.86 1.12 -7.29
C SER A 169 3.40 2.46 -7.84
N PRO A 170 2.91 2.90 -9.01
CA PRO A 170 3.17 4.24 -9.53
C PRO A 170 2.80 5.36 -8.56
N MET A 171 1.75 5.14 -7.75
CA MET A 171 1.27 6.12 -6.77
C MET A 171 2.31 6.37 -5.68
N ASP A 172 3.04 5.32 -5.27
CA ASP A 172 4.11 5.40 -4.28
C ASP A 172 5.29 6.20 -4.81
N MET A 173 5.74 5.86 -6.01
CA MET A 173 6.87 6.55 -6.67
C MET A 173 6.58 8.05 -6.80
N GLN A 174 5.40 8.40 -7.31
CA GLN A 174 4.99 9.79 -7.49
C GLN A 174 4.80 10.53 -6.16
N CYS A 175 4.21 9.87 -5.15
CA CYS A 175 4.04 10.42 -3.81
C CYS A 175 5.38 10.73 -3.15
N ALA A 176 6.32 9.78 -3.21
CA ALA A 176 7.68 9.96 -2.70
C ALA A 176 8.38 11.16 -3.33
N LEU A 177 8.37 11.25 -4.66
CA LEU A 177 8.96 12.36 -5.40
C LEU A 177 8.29 13.70 -5.05
N GLY A 178 6.95 13.73 -4.98
CA GLY A 178 6.18 14.92 -4.60
C GLY A 178 6.43 15.39 -3.16
N ALA A 179 6.83 14.46 -2.28
CA ALA A 179 7.23 14.76 -0.91
C ALA A 179 8.71 15.13 -0.77
N GLY A 180 9.54 14.89 -1.80
CA GLY A 180 10.99 15.08 -1.74
C GLY A 180 11.73 13.92 -1.06
N MET A 181 11.07 12.75 -0.97
CA MET A 181 11.64 11.49 -0.46
C MET A 181 12.26 10.67 -1.58
N THR A 182 13.13 9.72 -1.24
CA THR A 182 13.71 8.79 -2.21
C THR A 182 12.75 7.62 -2.46
N PRO A 183 12.18 7.48 -3.68
CA PRO A 183 11.33 6.35 -4.01
C PRO A 183 12.16 5.07 -4.15
N VAL A 184 11.69 4.00 -3.50
CA VAL A 184 12.25 2.64 -3.60
C VAL A 184 11.14 1.71 -4.07
N GLY A 185 11.29 1.15 -5.27
CA GLY A 185 10.32 0.23 -5.85
C GLY A 185 10.53 -1.19 -5.33
N ALA A 186 9.50 -1.75 -4.69
CA ALA A 186 9.42 -3.13 -4.26
C ALA A 186 8.94 -4.00 -5.42
N THR A 187 9.81 -4.86 -5.99
CA THR A 187 9.49 -5.62 -7.21
C THR A 187 8.73 -6.92 -6.94
N TRP A 188 8.59 -7.33 -5.69
CA TRP A 188 7.77 -8.47 -5.28
C TRP A 188 6.26 -8.18 -5.23
N GLY A 189 5.86 -6.89 -5.39
CA GLY A 189 4.49 -6.45 -5.25
C GLY A 189 3.61 -6.70 -6.48
N PHE A 190 2.62 -5.83 -6.67
CA PHE A 190 1.60 -6.02 -7.72
C PHE A 190 2.00 -5.47 -9.10
N ARG A 191 3.02 -4.60 -9.17
CA ARG A 191 3.44 -3.95 -10.42
C ARG A 191 4.83 -4.35 -10.84
N GLU A 192 4.99 -4.48 -12.15
CA GLU A 192 6.27 -4.73 -12.79
C GLU A 192 7.23 -3.55 -12.62
N ARG A 193 8.52 -3.85 -12.54
CA ARG A 193 9.61 -2.87 -12.41
C ARG A 193 9.54 -1.72 -13.42
N ASP A 194 9.22 -2.04 -14.69
CA ASP A 194 9.14 -1.04 -15.75
C ASP A 194 8.02 -0.02 -15.49
N THR A 195 6.92 -0.45 -14.89
CA THR A 195 5.81 0.42 -14.50
C THR A 195 6.25 1.39 -13.40
N LEU A 196 6.99 0.91 -12.41
CA LEU A 196 7.54 1.73 -11.34
C LEU A 196 8.59 2.71 -11.87
N ALA A 197 9.45 2.24 -12.78
CA ALA A 197 10.47 3.08 -13.43
C ALA A 197 9.82 4.22 -14.24
N ALA A 198 8.78 3.93 -14.99
CA ALA A 198 8.03 4.93 -15.76
C ALA A 198 7.37 5.99 -14.85
N ALA A 199 7.06 5.65 -13.59
CA ALA A 199 6.52 6.56 -12.59
C ALA A 199 7.59 7.35 -11.83
N GLY A 200 8.87 7.18 -12.16
CA GLY A 200 10.00 7.90 -11.59
C GLY A 200 10.82 7.13 -10.56
N GLY A 201 10.53 5.84 -10.35
CA GLY A 201 11.36 4.94 -9.56
C GLY A 201 12.76 4.80 -10.17
N LYS A 202 13.79 4.92 -9.35
CA LYS A 202 15.21 4.79 -9.77
C LYS A 202 15.95 3.76 -8.94
N VAL A 203 15.47 3.47 -7.75
CA VAL A 203 16.00 2.46 -6.84
C VAL A 203 14.96 1.34 -6.75
N PHE A 204 15.40 0.11 -6.89
CA PHE A 204 14.54 -1.07 -6.85
C PHE A 204 15.19 -2.12 -5.97
N ILE A 205 14.36 -2.81 -5.21
CA ILE A 205 14.76 -3.93 -4.37
C ILE A 205 13.90 -5.14 -4.74
N ASP A 206 14.55 -6.29 -4.88
CA ASP A 206 13.90 -7.54 -5.23
C ASP A 206 13.59 -8.38 -3.98
N GLU A 207 14.32 -8.13 -2.88
CA GLU A 207 14.15 -8.75 -1.57
C GLU A 207 14.10 -7.66 -0.49
N PRO A 208 13.28 -7.83 0.60
CA PRO A 208 13.16 -6.82 1.65
C PRO A 208 14.48 -6.45 2.32
N GLU A 209 15.38 -7.42 2.54
CA GLU A 209 16.67 -7.21 3.20
C GLU A 209 17.60 -6.23 2.46
N GLU A 210 17.44 -6.07 1.14
CA GLU A 210 18.23 -5.13 0.35
C GLU A 210 18.03 -3.68 0.78
N LEU A 211 16.90 -3.37 1.42
CA LEU A 211 16.62 -2.05 1.97
C LEU A 211 17.68 -1.61 2.99
N LEU A 212 18.22 -2.55 3.74
CA LEU A 212 19.23 -2.28 4.79
C LEU A 212 20.53 -1.72 4.23
N GLY A 213 20.83 -1.98 2.96
CA GLY A 213 21.99 -1.44 2.25
C GLY A 213 21.81 0.00 1.75
N LEU A 214 20.59 0.55 1.88
CA LEU A 214 20.25 1.91 1.45
C LEU A 214 20.19 2.93 2.61
N LEU A 215 20.35 2.45 3.87
CA LEU A 215 20.26 3.22 5.11
C LEU A 215 21.62 3.76 5.58
#